data_7ea722fdfcd5381ee5a0c0ce00a84103
#
_entry.id   7ea722fdfcd5381ee5a0c0ce00a84103
#
_cell.length_a   1.000
_cell.length_b   1.000
_cell.length_c   1.000
_cell.angle_alpha   90.00
_cell.angle_beta   90.00
_cell.angle_gamma   90.00
#
_symmetry.space_group_name_H-M   'P 1'
#
loop_
_entity.id
_entity.type
_entity.pdbx_description
1 polymer ?
#
loop_
_entity_poly.entity_id
_entity_poly.type
_entity_poly.pdbx_seq_one_letter_code
_entity_poly.pdbx_strand_id
1 'polypeptide(L)'
;MLQKVPHASDAVGGYRRYVNPQWARLLGVMQMNVEYGRCEGAELHTVDGRHILDFNSGYCVHNIGHNHPRLVSALKQELDLAGPAMLQSHVSSLAGQLAEKLCARAGGRVSKAFFACSGSEGVEAVIKFARAHQALGHSLCRERFPRPDLRRALADVE
;
A
#
# COMPACT_ATOMS: atom_id res chain seq x y z
N MET A 1 -8.58 -25.79 -11.22
CA MET A 1 -9.71 -25.31 -12.05
C MET A 1 -10.31 -24.12 -11.31
N LEU A 2 -9.84 -22.89 -11.59
CA LEU A 2 -10.38 -21.69 -10.98
C LEU A 2 -11.79 -21.50 -11.52
N GLN A 3 -12.79 -21.61 -10.65
CA GLN A 3 -14.16 -21.27 -11.00
C GLN A 3 -14.16 -19.82 -11.51
N LYS A 4 -14.64 -19.65 -12.74
CA LYS A 4 -14.92 -18.34 -13.31
C LYS A 4 -15.86 -17.64 -12.33
N VAL A 5 -15.37 -16.60 -11.65
CA VAL A 5 -16.22 -15.71 -10.87
C VAL A 5 -17.36 -15.30 -11.81
N PRO A 6 -18.64 -15.47 -11.44
CA PRO A 6 -19.74 -15.10 -12.31
C PRO A 6 -19.55 -13.63 -12.69
N HIS A 7 -19.54 -13.33 -13.97
CA HIS A 7 -19.54 -11.96 -14.47
C HIS A 7 -20.78 -11.30 -13.89
N ALA A 8 -20.55 -10.35 -13.03
CA ALA A 8 -21.55 -9.70 -12.24
C ALA A 8 -22.36 -8.74 -13.10
N SER A 9 -23.43 -9.21 -13.71
CA SER A 9 -24.53 -8.33 -14.10
C SER A 9 -25.13 -7.57 -12.89
N ASP A 10 -24.62 -7.82 -11.68
CA ASP A 10 -25.06 -7.23 -10.42
C ASP A 10 -23.90 -6.75 -9.51
N ALA A 11 -22.70 -6.52 -10.06
CA ALA A 11 -21.58 -6.00 -9.25
C ALA A 11 -21.91 -4.63 -8.62
N VAL A 12 -22.59 -3.77 -9.38
CA VAL A 12 -23.06 -2.47 -8.90
C VAL A 12 -24.16 -2.64 -7.86
N GLY A 13 -25.05 -3.61 -8.03
CA GLY A 13 -26.12 -3.93 -7.09
C GLY A 13 -25.57 -4.42 -5.75
N GLY A 14 -24.59 -5.33 -5.77
CA GLY A 14 -23.89 -5.80 -4.58
C GLY A 14 -23.17 -4.67 -3.83
N TYR A 15 -22.40 -3.85 -4.54
CA TYR A 15 -21.72 -2.71 -3.94
C TYR A 15 -22.72 -1.70 -3.31
N ARG A 16 -23.79 -1.37 -4.04
CA ARG A 16 -24.86 -0.48 -3.57
C ARG A 16 -25.53 -1.01 -2.32
N ARG A 17 -25.75 -2.32 -2.23
CA ARG A 17 -26.47 -2.95 -1.13
C ARG A 17 -25.62 -3.09 0.13
N TYR A 18 -24.34 -3.46 -0.01
CA TYR A 18 -23.53 -3.91 1.10
C TYR A 18 -22.33 -3.02 1.45
N VAL A 19 -21.96 -2.06 0.58
CA VAL A 19 -20.80 -1.20 0.81
C VAL A 19 -21.21 0.25 0.96
N ASN A 20 -21.61 0.93 -0.12
CA ASN A 20 -21.96 2.35 -0.06
C ASN A 20 -23.01 2.70 -1.12
N PRO A 21 -24.29 2.81 -0.72
CA PRO A 21 -25.38 3.15 -1.64
C PRO A 21 -25.28 4.57 -2.18
N GLN A 22 -24.76 5.53 -1.39
CA GLN A 22 -24.65 6.93 -1.80
C GLN A 22 -23.55 7.11 -2.86
N TRP A 23 -22.44 6.44 -2.67
CA TRP A 23 -21.35 6.44 -3.66
C TRP A 23 -21.79 5.83 -4.99
N ALA A 24 -22.45 4.67 -4.96
CA ALA A 24 -23.00 4.05 -6.16
C ALA A 24 -24.00 4.96 -6.89
N ARG A 25 -24.82 5.71 -6.14
CA ARG A 25 -25.76 6.69 -6.69
C ARG A 25 -25.03 7.86 -7.35
N LEU A 26 -24.02 8.41 -6.68
CA LEU A 26 -23.21 9.51 -7.18
C LEU A 26 -22.53 9.12 -8.49
N LEU A 27 -21.87 7.97 -8.53
CA LEU A 27 -21.22 7.45 -9.76
C LEU A 27 -22.24 7.23 -10.88
N GLY A 28 -23.48 6.82 -10.57
CA GLY A 28 -24.56 6.70 -11.55
C GLY A 28 -24.96 8.05 -12.16
N VAL A 29 -25.11 9.07 -11.32
CA VAL A 29 -25.44 10.43 -11.77
C VAL A 29 -24.32 11.01 -12.65
N MET A 30 -23.06 10.74 -12.28
CA MET A 30 -21.88 11.17 -13.04
C MET A 30 -21.59 10.31 -14.28
N GLN A 31 -22.39 9.27 -14.55
CA GLN A 31 -22.16 8.28 -15.62
C GLN A 31 -20.79 7.60 -15.52
N MET A 32 -20.26 7.46 -14.31
CA MET A 32 -18.98 6.83 -14.01
C MET A 32 -19.12 5.39 -13.50
N ASN A 33 -20.32 4.81 -13.51
CA ASN A 33 -20.55 3.40 -13.25
C ASN A 33 -20.09 2.57 -14.46
N VAL A 34 -18.79 2.42 -14.61
CA VAL A 34 -18.18 1.71 -15.72
C VAL A 34 -17.68 0.36 -15.22
N GLU A 35 -18.05 -0.69 -15.92
CA GLU A 35 -17.52 -2.03 -15.67
C GLU A 35 -16.29 -2.26 -16.56
N TYR A 36 -15.15 -2.53 -15.94
CA TYR A 36 -13.89 -2.77 -16.62
C TYR A 36 -13.69 -4.28 -16.81
N GLY A 37 -13.47 -4.71 -18.03
CA GLY A 37 -13.20 -6.12 -18.38
C GLY A 37 -11.71 -6.46 -18.36
N ARG A 38 -10.88 -5.54 -18.86
CA ARG A 38 -9.42 -5.70 -18.97
C ARG A 38 -8.73 -4.36 -18.77
N CYS A 39 -7.59 -4.39 -18.10
CA CYS A 39 -6.73 -3.21 -17.95
C CYS A 39 -5.29 -3.63 -18.25
N GLU A 40 -4.57 -2.88 -19.09
CA GLU A 40 -3.20 -3.19 -19.48
C GLU A 40 -2.42 -1.90 -19.77
N GLY A 41 -1.27 -1.72 -19.13
CA GLY A 41 -0.51 -0.49 -19.26
C GLY A 41 -1.30 0.73 -18.80
N ALA A 42 -1.50 1.70 -19.67
CA ALA A 42 -2.33 2.88 -19.43
C ALA A 42 -3.75 2.74 -20.00
N GLU A 43 -4.13 1.57 -20.50
CA GLU A 43 -5.40 1.37 -21.17
C GLU A 43 -6.38 0.59 -20.31
N LEU A 44 -7.61 1.10 -20.21
CA LEU A 44 -8.74 0.47 -19.55
C LEU A 44 -9.77 0.08 -20.62
N HIS A 45 -10.09 -1.19 -20.68
CA HIS A 45 -11.10 -1.72 -21.61
C HIS A 45 -12.36 -2.04 -20.82
N THR A 46 -13.45 -1.42 -21.20
CA THR A 46 -14.76 -1.66 -20.58
C THR A 46 -15.46 -2.87 -21.17
N VAL A 47 -16.41 -3.43 -20.43
CA VAL A 47 -17.20 -4.58 -20.90
C VAL A 47 -18.07 -4.20 -22.10
N ASP A 48 -18.50 -2.93 -22.19
CA ASP A 48 -19.26 -2.38 -23.33
C ASP A 48 -18.40 -1.98 -24.55
N GLY A 49 -17.09 -2.29 -24.51
CA GLY A 49 -16.18 -2.13 -25.66
C GLY A 49 -15.53 -0.78 -25.80
N ARG A 50 -15.65 0.11 -24.81
CA ARG A 50 -14.94 1.41 -24.81
C ARG A 50 -13.49 1.23 -24.41
N HIS A 51 -12.60 2.08 -24.97
CA HIS A 51 -11.22 2.23 -24.58
C HIS A 51 -11.06 3.56 -23.85
N ILE A 52 -10.47 3.52 -22.66
CA ILE A 52 -10.25 4.70 -21.82
C ILE A 52 -8.78 4.75 -21.44
N LEU A 53 -8.14 5.91 -21.60
CA LEU A 53 -6.78 6.13 -21.11
C LEU A 53 -6.83 6.50 -19.62
N ASP A 54 -6.07 5.78 -18.82
CA ASP A 54 -5.96 6.01 -17.39
C ASP A 54 -4.88 7.05 -17.07
N PHE A 55 -5.30 8.31 -16.96
CA PHE A 55 -4.44 9.40 -16.48
C PHE A 55 -4.39 9.51 -14.96
N ASN A 56 -5.20 8.73 -14.23
CA ASN A 56 -5.23 8.73 -12.78
C ASN A 56 -4.24 7.71 -12.18
N SER A 57 -3.92 6.66 -12.91
CA SER A 57 -2.98 5.60 -12.50
C SER A 57 -3.25 5.07 -11.09
N GLY A 58 -4.53 4.86 -10.72
CA GLY A 58 -4.92 4.42 -9.38
C GLY A 58 -4.44 5.38 -8.29
N TYR A 59 -4.71 6.67 -8.41
CA TYR A 59 -4.19 7.73 -7.55
C TYR A 59 -2.65 7.81 -7.56
N CYS A 60 -2.05 7.73 -8.72
CA CYS A 60 -0.59 7.77 -8.93
C CYS A 60 0.18 6.59 -8.32
N VAL A 61 -0.45 5.44 -8.12
CA VAL A 61 0.18 4.25 -7.55
C VAL A 61 0.67 3.28 -8.65
N HIS A 62 -0.05 3.18 -9.77
CA HIS A 62 0.28 2.26 -10.87
C HIS A 62 1.31 2.85 -11.85
N ASN A 63 2.47 3.29 -11.36
CA ASN A 63 3.49 3.98 -12.16
C ASN A 63 4.07 3.13 -13.31
N ILE A 64 3.95 1.82 -13.25
CA ILE A 64 4.38 0.89 -14.30
C ILE A 64 3.23 0.39 -15.18
N GLY A 65 2.03 0.94 -14.96
CA GLY A 65 0.79 0.56 -15.64
C GLY A 65 0.11 -0.67 -15.04
N HIS A 66 -1.12 -0.89 -15.51
CA HIS A 66 -1.94 -2.03 -15.10
C HIS A 66 -1.39 -3.35 -15.62
N ASN A 67 -1.41 -4.37 -14.79
CA ASN A 67 -1.08 -5.76 -15.14
C ASN A 67 0.26 -5.92 -15.87
N HIS A 68 1.29 -5.19 -15.45
CA HIS A 68 2.60 -5.27 -16.06
C HIS A 68 3.10 -6.73 -16.10
N PRO A 69 3.44 -7.31 -17.28
CA PRO A 69 3.63 -8.75 -17.44
C PRO A 69 4.75 -9.32 -16.56
N ARG A 70 5.83 -8.58 -16.36
CA ARG A 70 6.93 -9.00 -15.47
C ARG A 70 6.50 -9.05 -14.01
N LEU A 71 5.65 -8.10 -13.56
CA LEU A 71 5.14 -8.09 -12.19
C LEU A 71 4.17 -9.26 -11.97
N VAL A 72 3.25 -9.47 -12.91
CA VAL A 72 2.31 -10.60 -12.86
C VAL A 72 3.04 -11.94 -12.84
N SER A 73 4.08 -12.10 -13.68
CA SER A 73 4.89 -13.30 -13.69
C SER A 73 5.63 -13.52 -12.35
N ALA A 74 6.24 -12.48 -11.80
CA ALA A 74 6.96 -12.58 -10.53
C ALA A 74 6.02 -12.95 -9.37
N LEU A 75 4.81 -12.36 -9.32
CA LEU A 75 3.81 -12.72 -8.31
C LEU A 75 3.36 -14.17 -8.43
N LYS A 76 3.11 -14.65 -9.65
CA LYS A 76 2.74 -16.06 -9.89
C LYS A 76 3.84 -17.00 -9.44
N GLN A 77 5.09 -16.72 -9.78
CA GLN A 77 6.24 -17.52 -9.36
C GLN A 77 6.37 -17.57 -7.84
N GLU A 78 6.18 -16.45 -7.15
CA GLU A 78 6.24 -16.42 -5.69
C GLU A 78 5.10 -17.22 -5.04
N LEU A 79 3.89 -17.14 -5.59
CA LEU A 79 2.76 -17.93 -5.12
C LEU A 79 2.95 -19.44 -5.35
N ASP A 80 3.57 -19.83 -6.47
CA ASP A 80 3.87 -21.22 -6.80
C ASP A 80 4.90 -21.85 -5.84
N LEU A 81 5.74 -21.04 -5.19
CA LEU A 81 6.67 -21.50 -4.16
C LEU A 81 5.97 -21.97 -2.88
N ALA A 82 4.69 -21.64 -2.70
CA ALA A 82 3.90 -21.99 -1.53
C ALA A 82 4.59 -21.67 -0.19
N GLY A 83 5.37 -20.59 -0.17
CA GLY A 83 6.09 -20.11 1.01
C GLY A 83 5.15 -19.64 2.13
N PRO A 84 5.69 -19.43 3.34
CA PRO A 84 4.89 -18.95 4.48
C PRO A 84 4.40 -17.52 4.21
N ALA A 85 3.08 -17.30 4.37
CA ALA A 85 2.45 -16.02 4.09
C ALA A 85 2.62 -15.00 5.23
N MET A 86 2.21 -15.35 6.45
CA MET A 86 2.25 -14.44 7.60
C MET A 86 2.67 -15.19 8.86
N LEU A 87 3.97 -15.22 9.12
CA LEU A 87 4.51 -15.80 10.34
C LEU A 87 4.99 -14.69 11.27
N GLN A 88 4.52 -14.71 12.50
CA GLN A 88 5.10 -13.90 13.58
C GLN A 88 6.52 -14.42 13.88
N SER A 89 7.40 -13.50 14.27
CA SER A 89 8.79 -13.84 14.60
C SER A 89 9.58 -14.46 13.46
N HIS A 90 9.21 -14.13 12.21
CA HIS A 90 9.89 -14.59 11.00
C HIS A 90 10.70 -13.46 10.36
N VAL A 91 11.88 -13.80 9.84
CA VAL A 91 12.69 -12.88 9.07
C VAL A 91 12.38 -13.08 7.57
N SER A 92 11.68 -12.14 6.97
CA SER A 92 11.37 -12.20 5.55
C SER A 92 12.60 -11.93 4.68
N SER A 93 13.02 -12.92 3.91
CA SER A 93 14.14 -12.78 2.96
C SER A 93 13.83 -11.77 1.85
N LEU A 94 12.61 -11.75 1.34
CA LEU A 94 12.18 -10.79 0.31
C LEU A 94 12.22 -9.34 0.81
N ALA A 95 11.80 -9.10 2.05
CA ALA A 95 11.89 -7.77 2.65
C ALA A 95 13.35 -7.33 2.80
N GLY A 96 14.26 -8.24 3.18
CA GLY A 96 15.70 -7.99 3.26
C GLY A 96 16.29 -7.60 1.90
N GLN A 97 15.99 -8.38 0.85
CA GLN A 97 16.45 -8.11 -0.52
C GLN A 97 15.91 -6.79 -1.06
N LEU A 98 14.65 -6.46 -0.78
CA LEU A 98 14.07 -5.18 -1.17
C LEU A 98 14.74 -4.02 -0.44
N ALA A 99 14.95 -4.14 0.88
CA ALA A 99 15.63 -3.14 1.69
C ALA A 99 17.05 -2.85 1.18
N GLU A 100 17.83 -3.90 0.86
CA GLU A 100 19.16 -3.78 0.28
C GLU A 100 19.14 -2.96 -1.01
N LYS A 101 18.25 -3.30 -1.95
CA LYS A 101 18.12 -2.59 -3.23
C LYS A 101 17.68 -1.14 -3.05
N LEU A 102 16.76 -0.86 -2.13
CA LEU A 102 16.30 0.50 -1.83
C LEU A 102 17.42 1.35 -1.22
N CYS A 103 18.13 0.83 -0.22
CA CYS A 103 19.24 1.53 0.40
C CYS A 103 20.37 1.81 -0.59
N ALA A 104 20.72 0.83 -1.43
CA ALA A 104 21.73 1.01 -2.47
C ALA A 104 21.36 2.10 -3.49
N ARG A 105 20.06 2.20 -3.86
CA ARG A 105 19.57 3.25 -4.78
C ARG A 105 19.44 4.62 -4.13
N ALA A 106 19.04 4.68 -2.88
CA ALA A 106 18.93 5.93 -2.13
C ALA A 106 20.30 6.57 -1.89
N GLY A 107 21.32 5.74 -1.70
CA GLY A 107 22.69 6.20 -1.47
C GLY A 107 22.87 6.97 -0.16
N GLY A 108 24.01 7.65 -0.03
CA GLY A 108 24.32 8.53 1.09
C GLY A 108 24.33 7.80 2.45
N ARG A 109 23.59 8.33 3.43
CA ARG A 109 23.50 7.78 4.78
C ARG A 109 22.34 6.80 5.00
N VAL A 110 21.56 6.50 3.95
CA VAL A 110 20.41 5.59 4.07
C VAL A 110 20.92 4.15 4.11
N SER A 111 20.83 3.52 5.27
CA SER A 111 21.34 2.15 5.50
C SER A 111 20.27 1.17 5.98
N LYS A 112 19.06 1.64 6.24
CA LYS A 112 17.92 0.84 6.74
C LYS A 112 16.64 1.26 6.05
N ALA A 113 15.72 0.31 5.87
CA ALA A 113 14.38 0.56 5.38
C ALA A 113 13.36 0.02 6.41
N PHE A 114 12.31 0.78 6.60
CA PHE A 114 11.13 0.38 7.38
C PHE A 114 9.94 0.31 6.43
N PHE A 115 9.28 -0.84 6.39
CA PHE A 115 8.12 -1.06 5.53
C PHE A 115 6.84 -0.85 6.31
N ALA A 116 5.90 -0.11 5.71
CA ALA A 116 4.57 0.16 6.24
C ALA A 116 3.51 -0.16 5.17
N CYS A 117 2.29 -0.44 5.59
CA CYS A 117 1.20 -0.77 4.66
C CYS A 117 0.55 0.47 4.05
N SER A 118 0.78 1.65 4.61
CA SER A 118 0.20 2.92 4.13
C SER A 118 1.13 4.10 4.39
N GLY A 119 0.89 5.20 3.67
CA GLY A 119 1.60 6.46 3.90
C GLY A 119 1.39 7.01 5.31
N SER A 120 0.18 6.87 5.86
CA SER A 120 -0.14 7.29 7.23
C SER A 120 0.70 6.53 8.26
N GLU A 121 0.80 5.21 8.13
CA GLU A 121 1.68 4.40 9.00
C GLU A 121 3.15 4.78 8.85
N GLY A 122 3.59 5.09 7.63
CA GLY A 122 4.94 5.59 7.37
C GLY A 122 5.22 6.89 8.10
N VAL A 123 4.29 7.85 8.06
CA VAL A 123 4.40 9.13 8.79
C VAL A 123 4.43 8.90 10.30
N GLU A 124 3.56 8.05 10.84
CA GLU A 124 3.58 7.71 12.27
C GLU A 124 4.91 7.09 12.68
N ALA A 125 5.45 6.18 11.87
CA ALA A 125 6.74 5.57 12.14
C ALA A 125 7.86 6.62 12.18
N VAL A 126 7.88 7.57 11.23
CA VAL A 126 8.86 8.66 11.20
C VAL A 126 8.78 9.51 12.48
N ILE A 127 7.57 9.87 12.92
CA ILE A 127 7.37 10.63 14.15
C ILE A 127 7.89 9.85 15.38
N LYS A 128 7.57 8.56 15.45
CA LYS A 128 8.04 7.68 16.54
C LYS A 128 9.57 7.56 16.55
N PHE A 129 10.19 7.38 15.40
CA PHE A 129 11.66 7.33 15.29
C PHE A 129 12.32 8.66 15.65
N ALA A 130 11.77 9.79 15.21
CA ALA A 130 12.28 11.11 15.57
C ALA A 130 12.22 11.36 17.08
N ARG A 131 11.09 11.02 17.73
CA ARG A 131 10.92 11.12 19.18
C ARG A 131 11.87 10.20 19.94
N ALA A 132 12.01 8.96 19.50
CA ALA A 132 12.94 7.99 20.11
C ALA A 132 14.39 8.48 19.98
N HIS A 133 14.78 9.03 18.84
CA HIS A 133 16.12 9.58 18.62
C HIS A 133 16.40 10.77 19.55
N GLN A 134 15.44 11.70 19.71
CA GLN A 134 15.57 12.81 20.65
C GLN A 134 15.68 12.32 22.10
N ALA A 135 14.86 11.35 22.49
CA ALA A 135 14.92 10.76 23.84
C ALA A 135 16.27 10.10 24.13
N LEU A 136 16.86 9.39 23.15
CA LEU A 136 18.19 8.82 23.26
C LEU A 136 19.28 9.89 23.31
N GLY A 137 19.17 10.96 22.51
CA GLY A 137 20.07 12.12 22.57
C GLY A 137 20.06 12.81 23.94
N HIS A 138 18.87 12.99 24.53
CA HIS A 138 18.74 13.49 25.89
C HIS A 138 19.30 12.55 26.95
N SER A 139 19.23 11.24 26.72
CA SER A 139 19.76 10.23 27.64
C SER A 139 21.30 10.21 27.66
N LEU A 140 21.94 10.55 26.56
CA LEU A 140 23.39 10.74 26.47
C LEU A 140 23.86 12.12 27.02
N CYS A 141 22.98 13.13 27.02
CA CYS A 141 23.22 14.42 27.64
C CYS A 141 22.77 14.50 29.10
N ARG A 142 22.62 13.41 29.79
CA ARG A 142 21.87 13.23 31.03
C ARG A 142 22.48 13.85 32.31
N GLU A 143 23.53 14.59 32.22
CA GLU A 143 24.07 15.30 33.41
C GLU A 143 23.51 16.72 33.59
N ARG A 144 22.68 17.26 32.70
CA ARG A 144 22.27 18.69 32.76
C ARG A 144 20.77 19.01 32.69
N PHE A 145 19.82 18.10 32.39
CA PHE A 145 18.41 18.49 32.31
C PHE A 145 17.47 17.41 32.83
N PRO A 146 16.37 17.77 33.56
CA PRO A 146 15.38 16.84 34.07
C PRO A 146 14.56 16.24 32.90
N ARG A 147 14.23 14.95 33.02
CA ARG A 147 13.48 14.16 32.01
C ARG A 147 12.09 14.71 31.79
N PRO A 148 11.61 14.95 30.56
CA PRO A 148 10.19 14.95 30.30
C PRO A 148 9.68 13.50 30.38
N ASP A 149 8.58 13.32 31.09
CA ASP A 149 7.95 12.03 31.37
C ASP A 149 7.46 11.40 30.03
N LEU A 150 8.05 10.26 29.65
CA LEU A 150 7.71 9.54 28.40
C LEU A 150 6.24 9.12 28.35
N ARG A 151 5.59 8.98 29.53
CA ARG A 151 4.17 8.67 29.64
C ARG A 151 3.27 9.83 29.19
N ARG A 152 3.70 11.09 29.40
CA ARG A 152 2.98 12.27 28.91
C ARG A 152 3.08 12.43 27.40
N ALA A 153 4.24 12.16 26.80
CA ALA A 153 4.44 12.29 25.37
C ALA A 153 3.68 11.23 24.55
N LEU A 154 3.24 10.14 25.16
CA LEU A 154 2.42 9.09 24.53
C LEU A 154 0.92 9.31 24.77
N ALA A 155 0.52 10.07 25.77
CA ALA A 155 -0.88 10.37 26.09
C ALA A 155 -1.48 11.50 25.24
N ASP A 156 -0.65 12.34 24.61
CA ASP A 156 -1.09 13.45 23.75
C ASP A 156 -1.29 13.04 22.28
N VAL A 157 -1.43 11.74 21.99
CA VAL A 157 -1.60 11.18 20.62
C VAL A 157 -2.92 10.38 20.49
N GLU A 158 -3.87 10.52 21.44
CA GLU A 158 -5.25 10.05 21.26
C GLU A 158 -6.15 11.12 20.65
#